data_7571b27f618280c96775a8c8f854d4d8
#
_entry.id   7571b27f618280c96775a8c8f854d4d8
#
_cell.length_a   1.000
_cell.length_b   1.000
_cell.length_c   1.000
_cell.angle_alpha   90.00
_cell.angle_beta   90.00
_cell.angle_gamma   90.00
#
_symmetry.space_group_name_H-M   'P 1'
#
loop_
_entity.id
_entity.type
_entity.pdbx_description
1 polymer ?
#
loop_
_entity_poly.entity_id
_entity_poly.type
_entity_poly.pdbx_seq_one_letter_code
_entity_poly.pdbx_strand_id
1 'polypeptide(L)'
;MQTVLRRYSGKGAKELFDLLEEHKVDVEETMGGVKGLVTYTLVRSGDGGFSVTVCQDRTGIDEGVQRAKEWIAKNAGSIGAAAPEVTEGTVIAHLNKS
;
A
#
# COMPACT_ATOMS: atom_id res chain seq x y z
N MET A 1 -12.14 -10.72 -7.19
CA MET A 1 -11.10 -9.98 -6.45
C MET A 1 -10.92 -8.59 -7.00
N GLN A 2 -10.68 -7.64 -6.13
CA GLN A 2 -10.40 -6.25 -6.46
C GLN A 2 -8.96 -5.89 -6.10
N THR A 3 -8.40 -4.93 -6.79
CA THR A 3 -7.03 -4.48 -6.52
C THR A 3 -6.94 -2.96 -6.54
N VAL A 4 -6.00 -2.44 -5.76
CA VAL A 4 -5.62 -1.03 -5.81
C VAL A 4 -4.10 -0.93 -5.86
N LEU A 5 -3.60 -0.13 -6.80
CA LEU A 5 -2.19 0.23 -6.90
C LEU A 5 -2.06 1.69 -6.50
N ARG A 6 -1.16 1.97 -5.56
CA ARG A 6 -0.90 3.33 -5.09
C ARG A 6 0.57 3.63 -5.34
N ARG A 7 0.84 4.55 -6.26
CA ARG A 7 2.21 4.91 -6.65
C ARG A 7 2.60 6.26 -6.06
N TYR A 8 3.74 6.26 -5.40
CA TYR A 8 4.29 7.46 -4.77
C TYR A 8 5.54 7.89 -5.52
N SER A 9 5.61 9.17 -5.88
CA SER A 9 6.78 9.76 -6.55
C SER A 9 6.86 11.25 -6.19
N GLY A 10 7.98 11.87 -6.50
CA GLY A 10 8.17 13.30 -6.27
C GLY A 10 8.41 13.64 -4.82
N LYS A 11 7.81 14.72 -4.34
CA LYS A 11 8.10 15.30 -3.04
C LYS A 11 7.85 14.31 -1.91
N GLY A 12 8.88 14.07 -1.10
CA GLY A 12 8.79 13.24 0.09
C GLY A 12 8.75 11.74 -0.15
N ALA A 13 8.74 11.30 -1.42
CA ALA A 13 8.62 9.87 -1.73
C ALA A 13 9.81 9.07 -1.21
N LYS A 14 11.02 9.59 -1.36
CA LYS A 14 12.22 8.91 -0.88
C LYS A 14 12.17 8.73 0.64
N GLU A 15 11.87 9.79 1.37
CA GLU A 15 11.80 9.77 2.83
C GLU A 15 10.69 8.83 3.31
N LEU A 16 9.56 8.83 2.62
CA LEU A 16 8.45 7.93 2.95
C LEU A 16 8.87 6.47 2.79
N PHE A 17 9.53 6.13 1.67
CA PHE A 17 9.92 4.75 1.44
C PHE A 17 11.11 4.32 2.29
N ASP A 18 11.99 5.25 2.69
CA ASP A 18 13.01 4.96 3.69
C ASP A 18 12.33 4.53 5.01
N LEU A 19 11.28 5.25 5.41
CA LEU A 19 10.55 4.95 6.63
C LEU A 19 9.75 3.64 6.52
N LEU A 20 9.08 3.42 5.38
CA LEU A 20 8.32 2.19 5.15
C LEU A 20 9.22 0.95 5.18
N GLU A 21 10.41 1.05 4.60
CA GLU A 21 11.37 -0.04 4.59
C GLU A 21 11.88 -0.34 6.00
N GLU A 22 12.13 0.70 6.79
CA GLU A 22 12.58 0.58 8.18
C GLU A 22 11.50 -0.10 9.05
N HIS A 23 10.23 0.17 8.77
CA HIS A 23 9.09 -0.33 9.54
C HIS A 23 8.27 -1.39 8.81
N LYS A 24 8.90 -2.13 7.90
CA LYS A 24 8.19 -3.09 7.05
C LYS A 24 7.37 -4.12 7.80
N VAL A 25 7.86 -4.59 8.96
CA VAL A 25 7.13 -5.57 9.77
C VAL A 25 5.83 -4.97 10.31
N ASP A 26 5.89 -3.73 10.80
CA ASP A 26 4.71 -3.04 11.29
C ASP A 26 3.69 -2.79 10.18
N VAL A 27 4.18 -2.44 8.99
CA VAL A 27 3.32 -2.26 7.83
C VAL A 27 2.64 -3.58 7.44
N GLU A 28 3.38 -4.68 7.42
CA GLU A 28 2.83 -6.00 7.15
C GLU A 28 1.75 -6.39 8.17
N GLU A 29 1.99 -6.15 9.44
CA GLU A 29 1.02 -6.44 10.49
C GLU A 29 -0.25 -5.60 10.33
N THR A 30 -0.09 -4.32 10.02
CA THR A 30 -1.21 -3.41 9.81
C THR A 30 -2.08 -3.86 8.64
N MET A 31 -1.45 -4.18 7.51
CA MET A 31 -2.19 -4.60 6.33
C MET A 31 -2.72 -6.02 6.47
N GLY A 32 -2.01 -6.88 7.19
CA GLY A 32 -2.45 -8.25 7.44
C GLY A 32 -3.74 -8.34 8.23
N GLY A 33 -4.12 -7.28 8.94
CA GLY A 33 -5.39 -7.22 9.66
C GLY A 33 -6.61 -6.90 8.79
N VAL A 34 -6.40 -6.60 7.50
CA VAL A 34 -7.51 -6.27 6.61
C VAL A 34 -8.33 -7.53 6.30
N LYS A 35 -9.63 -7.45 6.57
CA LYS A 35 -10.53 -8.57 6.31
C LYS A 35 -10.69 -8.78 4.80
N GLY A 36 -10.48 -10.02 4.37
CA GLY A 36 -10.57 -10.35 2.94
C GLY A 36 -9.31 -10.07 2.15
N LEU A 37 -8.21 -9.72 2.81
CA LEU A 37 -6.95 -9.51 2.12
C LEU A 37 -6.47 -10.81 1.47
N VAL A 38 -6.10 -10.71 0.19
CA VAL A 38 -5.49 -11.82 -0.55
C VAL A 38 -3.98 -11.65 -0.58
N THR A 39 -3.51 -10.51 -1.06
CA THR A 39 -2.08 -10.18 -1.05
C THR A 39 -1.88 -8.68 -0.83
N TYR A 40 -0.74 -8.35 -0.26
CA TYR A 40 -0.26 -6.98 -0.15
C TYR A 40 1.22 -6.98 -0.48
N THR A 41 1.63 -6.15 -1.43
CA THR A 41 3.02 -6.04 -1.85
C THR A 41 3.42 -4.58 -1.86
N LEU A 42 4.53 -4.28 -1.21
CA LEU A 42 5.10 -2.94 -1.18
C LEU A 42 6.43 -3.00 -1.92
N VAL A 43 6.57 -2.17 -2.96
CA VAL A 43 7.73 -2.21 -3.86
C VAL A 43 8.42 -0.86 -3.86
N ARG A 44 9.72 -0.87 -3.64
CA ARG A 44 10.54 0.32 -3.82
C ARG A 44 11.01 0.41 -5.26
N SER A 45 10.85 1.58 -5.88
CA SER A 45 11.27 1.83 -7.26
C SER A 45 11.83 3.24 -7.36
N GLY A 46 13.12 3.35 -7.67
CA GLY A 46 13.79 4.64 -7.70
C GLY A 46 13.74 5.31 -6.33
N ASP A 47 13.36 6.59 -6.30
CA ASP A 47 13.25 7.34 -5.05
C ASP A 47 11.89 7.14 -4.37
N GLY A 48 10.94 6.51 -5.04
CA GLY A 48 9.62 6.25 -4.48
C GLY A 48 9.28 4.78 -4.54
N GLY A 49 8.06 4.48 -4.93
CA GLY A 49 7.62 3.10 -5.05
C GLY A 49 6.11 3.00 -5.15
N PHE A 50 5.62 1.81 -4.95
CA PHE A 50 4.18 1.57 -5.04
C PHE A 50 3.76 0.41 -4.16
N SER A 51 2.47 0.38 -3.83
CA SER A 51 1.86 -0.75 -3.17
C SER A 51 0.80 -1.36 -4.07
N VAL A 52 0.66 -2.68 -4.00
CA VAL A 52 -0.42 -3.40 -4.67
C VAL A 52 -1.17 -4.19 -3.60
N THR A 53 -2.45 -3.87 -3.44
CA THR A 53 -3.32 -4.54 -2.49
C THR A 53 -4.39 -5.30 -3.27
N VAL A 54 -4.54 -6.59 -2.99
CA VAL A 54 -5.58 -7.42 -3.59
C VAL A 54 -6.48 -7.95 -2.48
N CYS A 55 -7.78 -7.76 -2.63
CA CYS A 55 -8.76 -8.22 -1.66
C CYS A 55 -9.89 -8.99 -2.35
N GLN A 56 -10.61 -9.77 -1.58
CA GLN A 56 -11.75 -10.55 -2.08
C GLN A 56 -12.81 -9.64 -2.68
N ASP A 57 -13.05 -8.49 -2.08
CA ASP A 57 -14.09 -7.57 -2.51
C ASP A 57 -13.69 -6.11 -2.25
N ARG A 58 -14.56 -5.20 -2.65
CA ARG A 58 -14.37 -3.75 -2.52
C ARG A 58 -14.26 -3.30 -1.06
N THR A 59 -14.98 -3.94 -0.17
CA THR A 59 -14.94 -3.59 1.26
C THR A 59 -13.53 -3.74 1.82
N GLY A 60 -12.85 -4.82 1.44
CA GLY A 60 -11.46 -5.04 1.85
C GLY A 60 -10.51 -3.99 1.29
N ILE A 61 -10.71 -3.59 0.04
CA ILE A 61 -9.90 -2.52 -0.58
C ILE A 61 -10.07 -1.21 0.20
N ASP A 62 -11.31 -0.83 0.52
CA ASP A 62 -11.59 0.40 1.24
C ASP A 62 -10.95 0.38 2.63
N GLU A 63 -11.05 -0.74 3.34
CA GLU A 63 -10.40 -0.91 4.64
C GLU A 63 -8.88 -0.82 4.52
N GLY A 64 -8.31 -1.48 3.53
CA GLY A 64 -6.86 -1.47 3.30
C GLY A 64 -6.32 -0.08 3.01
N VAL A 65 -7.02 0.68 2.16
CA VAL A 65 -6.65 2.07 1.86
C VAL A 65 -6.72 2.92 3.11
N GLN A 66 -7.77 2.76 3.91
CA GLN A 66 -7.93 3.53 5.14
C GLN A 66 -6.82 3.23 6.14
N ARG A 67 -6.47 1.96 6.34
CA ARG A 67 -5.36 1.57 7.24
C ARG A 67 -4.03 2.14 6.76
N ALA A 68 -3.77 2.11 5.45
CA ALA A 68 -2.55 2.66 4.89
C ALA A 68 -2.46 4.17 5.12
N LYS A 69 -3.55 4.90 4.89
CA LYS A 69 -3.61 6.34 5.13
C LYS A 69 -3.38 6.68 6.60
N GLU A 70 -4.00 5.93 7.50
CA GLU A 70 -3.84 6.15 8.94
C GLU A 70 -2.40 5.88 9.39
N TRP A 71 -1.79 4.81 8.87
CA TRP A 71 -0.40 4.49 9.20
C TRP A 71 0.53 5.62 8.77
N ILE A 72 0.36 6.11 7.54
CA ILE A 72 1.19 7.20 7.01
C ILE A 72 0.96 8.48 7.82
N ALA A 73 -0.27 8.81 8.14
CA ALA A 73 -0.58 10.01 8.92
C ALA A 73 0.06 9.94 10.32
N LYS A 74 0.00 8.78 10.95
CA LYS A 74 0.53 8.57 12.29
C LYS A 74 2.05 8.55 12.33
N ASN A 75 2.68 7.89 11.37
CA ASN A 75 4.13 7.60 11.41
C ASN A 75 4.96 8.48 10.49
N ALA A 76 4.37 9.04 9.44
CA ALA A 76 5.06 9.77 8.39
C ALA A 76 4.43 11.11 8.04
N GLY A 77 3.52 11.61 8.88
CA GLY A 77 2.82 12.86 8.62
C GLY A 77 3.73 14.07 8.47
N SER A 78 4.86 14.08 9.19
CA SER A 78 5.82 15.19 9.12
C SER A 78 6.62 15.22 7.83
N ILE A 79 6.64 14.14 7.07
CA ILE A 79 7.38 14.08 5.80
C ILE A 79 6.72 14.97 4.75
N GLY A 80 5.40 15.04 4.75
CA GLY A 80 4.67 15.83 3.76
C GLY A 80 4.80 15.28 2.36
N ALA A 81 4.77 13.95 2.20
CA ALA A 81 4.87 13.31 0.90
C ALA A 81 3.68 13.67 0.02
N ALA A 82 3.95 13.84 -1.28
CA ALA A 82 2.89 14.08 -2.26
C ALA A 82 1.91 12.90 -2.28
N ALA A 83 0.63 13.20 -2.54
CA ALA A 83 -0.40 12.16 -2.61
C ALA A 83 -0.08 11.15 -3.71
N PRO A 84 -0.42 9.86 -3.50
CA PRO A 84 -0.13 8.86 -4.51
C PRO A 84 -1.05 8.95 -5.71
N GLU A 85 -0.55 8.49 -6.87
CA GLU A 85 -1.41 8.13 -8.00
C GLU A 85 -2.08 6.81 -7.68
N VAL A 86 -3.40 6.76 -7.83
CA VAL A 86 -4.19 5.57 -7.49
C VAL A 86 -4.82 4.98 -8.72
N THR A 87 -4.59 3.68 -8.94
CA THR A 87 -5.24 2.92 -9.99
C THR A 87 -5.97 1.75 -9.35
N GLU A 88 -7.24 1.58 -9.67
CA GLU A 88 -8.06 0.51 -9.12
C GLU A 88 -8.60 -0.35 -10.26
N GLY A 89 -8.85 -1.62 -9.98
CA GLY A 89 -9.40 -2.50 -10.99
C GLY A 89 -9.88 -3.82 -10.44
N THR A 90 -10.42 -4.61 -11.34
CA THR A 90 -10.86 -5.97 -11.06
C THR A 90 -9.78 -6.94 -11.53
N VAL A 91 -9.41 -7.89 -10.68
CA VAL A 91 -8.42 -8.90 -11.04
C VAL A 91 -9.06 -9.89 -12.03
N ILE A 92 -8.44 -10.06 -13.19
CA ILE A 92 -8.93 -10.99 -14.22
C ILE A 92 -8.16 -12.31 -14.21
N ALA A 93 -6.96 -12.33 -13.64
CA ALA A 93 -6.19 -13.55 -13.50
C ALA A 93 -5.25 -13.38 -12.30
N HIS A 94 -5.16 -14.40 -11.47
CA HIS A 94 -4.32 -14.39 -10.29
C HIS A 94 -3.75 -15.78 -10.09
N LEU A 95 -2.45 -15.91 -10.32
CA LEU A 95 -1.74 -17.17 -10.14
C LEU A 95 -0.82 -17.05 -8.93
N ASN A 96 -1.01 -17.95 -7.98
CA ASN A 96 -0.17 -18.00 -6.78
C ASN A 96 0.61 -19.30 -6.82
N LYS A 97 1.89 -19.22 -7.17
CA LYS A 97 2.76 -20.38 -7.29
C LYS A 97 3.59 -20.52 -6.03
N SER A 98 3.44 -21.64 -5.34
CA SER A 98 4.15 -21.94 -4.10
C SER A 98 5.31 -22.89 -4.32
#